data_5246612b4969a9d961f09a6f19cee380
#
_entry.id   5246612b4969a9d961f09a6f19cee380
#
_cell.length_a   1.000
_cell.length_b   1.000
_cell.length_c   1.000
_cell.angle_alpha   90.00
_cell.angle_beta   90.00
_cell.angle_gamma   90.00
#
_symmetry.space_group_name_H-M   'P 1'
#
loop_
_entity.id
_entity.type
_entity.pdbx_description
1 polymer ?
#
loop_
_entity_poly.entity_id
_entity_poly.type
_entity_poly.pdbx_seq_one_letter_code
_entity_poly.pdbx_strand_id
1 'polypeptide(L)'
;MGSIIELQACLQEDFDAILKAKRIVREKLLKYSDGKVLKGDEFVGWLGEIYGKILLGGSLVDDSFEWDFITADEKRVSVKTRKGWNSGWRTTSAIPKVEGEDCPSHLMFVHLDDDYTVERIWLYPWKDLLRSNRFAKHMVRGNLRSYKFRVMEGDRRYIVYAKDR
;
A
#
# COMPACT_ATOMS: atom_id res chain seq x y z
N MET A 1 32.43 -22.72 9.41
CA MET A 1 31.56 -21.70 8.76
C MET A 1 31.09 -22.29 7.44
N GLY A 2 29.78 -22.40 7.26
CA GLY A 2 29.20 -22.85 5.99
C GLY A 2 29.50 -21.88 4.87
N SER A 3 29.70 -22.39 3.66
CA SER A 3 29.84 -21.55 2.47
C SER A 3 28.45 -20.96 2.02
N ILE A 4 28.45 -19.91 1.21
CA ILE A 4 27.23 -19.37 0.59
C ILE A 4 26.52 -20.50 -0.18
N ILE A 5 27.26 -21.36 -0.84
CA ILE A 5 26.72 -22.48 -1.63
C ILE A 5 25.98 -23.48 -0.72
N GLU A 6 26.53 -23.81 0.42
CA GLU A 6 25.89 -24.74 1.39
C GLU A 6 24.59 -24.14 1.94
N LEU A 7 24.61 -22.86 2.30
CA LEU A 7 23.38 -22.16 2.76
C LEU A 7 22.32 -22.10 1.67
N GLN A 8 22.69 -21.76 0.44
CA GLN A 8 21.77 -21.73 -0.69
C GLN A 8 21.16 -23.10 -0.97
N ALA A 9 21.98 -24.16 -0.94
CA ALA A 9 21.49 -25.53 -1.12
C ALA A 9 20.52 -25.95 0.00
N CYS A 10 20.79 -25.56 1.23
CA CYS A 10 19.94 -25.83 2.39
C CYS A 10 18.57 -25.15 2.27
N LEU A 11 18.52 -23.95 1.69
CA LEU A 11 17.28 -23.14 1.56
C LEU A 11 16.56 -23.33 0.21
N GLN A 12 17.09 -24.14 -0.70
CA GLN A 12 16.56 -24.22 -2.08
C GLN A 12 15.09 -24.62 -2.13
N GLU A 13 14.69 -25.63 -1.37
CA GLU A 13 13.30 -26.09 -1.32
C GLU A 13 12.37 -25.03 -0.75
N ASP A 14 12.82 -24.29 0.27
CA ASP A 14 12.05 -23.19 0.87
C ASP A 14 11.88 -22.03 -0.12
N PHE A 15 12.94 -21.68 -0.85
CA PHE A 15 12.87 -20.66 -1.90
C PHE A 15 11.92 -21.07 -3.03
N ASP A 16 11.96 -22.30 -3.47
CA ASP A 16 11.06 -22.83 -4.51
C ASP A 16 9.59 -22.78 -4.04
N ALA A 17 9.32 -23.11 -2.78
CA ALA A 17 7.99 -23.01 -2.18
C ALA A 17 7.49 -21.56 -2.11
N ILE A 18 8.34 -20.64 -1.70
CA ILE A 18 8.03 -19.19 -1.68
C ILE A 18 7.70 -18.68 -3.09
N LEU A 19 8.54 -18.99 -4.07
CA LEU A 19 8.35 -18.56 -5.46
C LEU A 19 7.05 -19.13 -6.06
N LYS A 20 6.76 -20.39 -5.77
CA LYS A 20 5.49 -21.03 -6.19
C LYS A 20 4.28 -20.35 -5.56
N ALA A 21 4.32 -20.10 -4.25
CA ALA A 21 3.24 -19.43 -3.53
C ALA A 21 3.01 -18.00 -4.06
N LYS A 22 4.08 -17.22 -4.27
CA LYS A 22 4.02 -15.88 -4.85
C LYS A 22 3.35 -15.87 -6.23
N ARG A 23 3.73 -16.80 -7.09
CA ARG A 23 3.13 -16.94 -8.44
C ARG A 23 1.64 -17.21 -8.37
N ILE A 24 1.20 -18.14 -7.53
CA ILE A 24 -0.20 -18.49 -7.34
C ILE A 24 -1.01 -17.28 -6.85
N VAL A 25 -0.49 -16.56 -5.87
CA VAL A 25 -1.15 -15.33 -5.36
C VAL A 25 -1.25 -14.30 -6.47
N ARG A 26 -0.17 -14.05 -7.20
CA ARG A 26 -0.16 -13.10 -8.31
C ARG A 26 -1.20 -13.44 -9.39
N GLU A 27 -1.28 -14.70 -9.80
CA GLU A 27 -2.27 -15.17 -10.79
C GLU A 27 -3.71 -14.92 -10.32
N LYS A 28 -4.00 -15.16 -9.04
CA LYS A 28 -5.31 -14.87 -8.47
C LYS A 28 -5.61 -13.36 -8.44
N LEU A 29 -4.65 -12.53 -8.04
CA LEU A 29 -4.80 -11.07 -7.98
C LEU A 29 -4.96 -10.44 -9.37
N LEU A 30 -4.34 -10.99 -10.41
CA LEU A 30 -4.51 -10.52 -11.79
C LEU A 30 -5.98 -10.54 -12.27
N LYS A 31 -6.80 -11.42 -11.72
CA LYS A 31 -8.25 -11.45 -12.03
C LYS A 31 -9.01 -10.20 -11.55
N TYR A 32 -8.44 -9.47 -10.61
CA TYR A 32 -9.01 -8.27 -9.99
C TYR A 32 -8.23 -6.99 -10.34
N SER A 33 -7.23 -7.09 -11.21
CA SER A 33 -6.30 -5.98 -11.47
C SER A 33 -6.79 -4.98 -12.53
N ASP A 34 -7.94 -5.24 -13.17
CA ASP A 34 -8.48 -4.41 -14.26
C ASP A 34 -7.47 -4.21 -15.41
N GLY A 35 -6.64 -5.21 -15.68
CA GLY A 35 -5.58 -5.16 -16.70
C GLY A 35 -4.31 -4.42 -16.25
N LYS A 36 -4.25 -3.92 -15.01
CA LYS A 36 -3.02 -3.33 -14.46
C LYS A 36 -1.94 -4.40 -14.34
N VAL A 37 -0.74 -4.07 -14.80
CA VAL A 37 0.44 -4.92 -14.62
C VAL A 37 0.90 -4.85 -13.16
N LEU A 38 0.89 -5.98 -12.46
CA LEU A 38 1.43 -6.08 -11.10
C LEU A 38 2.95 -6.23 -11.19
N LYS A 39 3.68 -5.13 -10.98
CA LYS A 39 5.14 -5.08 -11.03
C LYS A 39 5.76 -5.46 -9.69
N GLY A 40 6.99 -5.99 -9.74
CA GLY A 40 7.75 -6.37 -8.56
C GLY A 40 7.23 -7.60 -7.84
N ASP A 41 7.78 -7.85 -6.67
CA ASP A 41 7.47 -9.01 -5.82
C ASP A 41 6.65 -8.62 -4.58
N GLU A 42 6.21 -7.40 -4.49
CA GLU A 42 5.61 -6.88 -3.27
C GLU A 42 4.11 -7.10 -3.22
N PHE A 43 3.69 -8.17 -2.56
CA PHE A 43 2.28 -8.49 -2.36
C PHE A 43 1.52 -7.44 -1.55
N VAL A 44 2.19 -6.82 -0.58
CA VAL A 44 1.55 -5.89 0.36
C VAL A 44 0.92 -4.72 -0.38
N GLY A 45 1.64 -4.11 -1.33
CA GLY A 45 1.11 -3.04 -2.17
C GLY A 45 -0.08 -3.49 -3.02
N TRP A 46 0.07 -4.60 -3.74
CA TRP A 46 -1.00 -5.13 -4.60
C TRP A 46 -2.27 -5.48 -3.83
N LEU A 47 -2.12 -6.11 -2.66
CA LEU A 47 -3.25 -6.45 -1.81
C LEU A 47 -4.01 -5.20 -1.38
N GLY A 48 -3.30 -4.15 -0.95
CA GLY A 48 -3.93 -2.91 -0.53
C GLY A 48 -4.72 -2.23 -1.65
N GLU A 49 -4.17 -2.14 -2.85
CA GLU A 49 -4.86 -1.56 -4.01
C GLU A 49 -6.13 -2.35 -4.35
N ILE A 50 -6.04 -3.69 -4.38
CA ILE A 50 -7.16 -4.56 -4.72
C ILE A 50 -8.22 -4.57 -3.62
N TYR A 51 -7.84 -4.63 -2.35
CA TYR A 51 -8.78 -4.52 -1.23
C TYR A 51 -9.49 -3.16 -1.21
N GLY A 52 -8.75 -2.08 -1.47
CA GLY A 52 -9.30 -0.74 -1.56
C GLY A 52 -10.34 -0.61 -2.68
N LYS A 53 -9.99 -1.08 -3.86
CA LYS A 53 -10.90 -1.14 -5.01
C LYS A 53 -12.16 -1.96 -4.72
N ILE A 54 -12.01 -3.13 -4.10
CA ILE A 54 -13.16 -3.99 -3.75
C ILE A 54 -14.06 -3.30 -2.74
N LEU A 55 -13.48 -2.66 -1.72
CA LEU A 55 -14.22 -1.99 -0.67
C LEU A 55 -15.05 -0.78 -1.17
N LEU A 56 -14.44 0.05 -2.01
CA LEU A 56 -15.06 1.30 -2.45
C LEU A 56 -15.75 1.20 -3.82
N GLY A 57 -15.53 0.13 -4.54
CA GLY A 57 -15.87 0.02 -5.96
C GLY A 57 -14.96 0.86 -6.83
N GLY A 58 -14.91 0.55 -8.11
CA GLY A 58 -14.09 1.30 -9.07
C GLY A 58 -13.12 0.42 -9.84
N SER A 59 -12.15 1.06 -10.48
CA SER A 59 -11.18 0.40 -11.36
C SER A 59 -9.77 0.85 -11.06
N LEU A 60 -8.84 -0.11 -11.05
CA LEU A 60 -7.42 0.17 -10.97
C LEU A 60 -6.95 0.90 -12.23
N VAL A 61 -5.98 1.79 -12.07
CA VAL A 61 -5.34 2.52 -13.16
C VAL A 61 -3.88 2.10 -13.29
N ASP A 62 -3.26 2.41 -14.42
CA ASP A 62 -1.84 2.12 -14.62
C ASP A 62 -0.92 3.05 -13.81
N ASP A 63 0.36 2.73 -13.77
CA ASP A 63 1.36 3.44 -12.98
C ASP A 63 1.73 4.83 -13.51
N SER A 64 1.10 5.31 -14.58
CA SER A 64 1.33 6.67 -15.10
C SER A 64 0.61 7.75 -14.27
N PHE A 65 -0.35 7.35 -13.45
CA PHE A 65 -1.09 8.23 -12.55
C PHE A 65 -0.50 8.26 -11.14
N GLU A 66 -0.72 9.38 -10.44
CA GLU A 66 -0.34 9.55 -9.04
C GLU A 66 -1.34 8.91 -8.05
N TRP A 67 -2.29 8.17 -8.55
CA TRP A 67 -3.28 7.39 -7.79
C TRP A 67 -3.39 5.98 -8.35
N ASP A 68 -3.87 5.07 -7.53
CA ASP A 68 -3.86 3.63 -7.81
C ASP A 68 -5.20 3.13 -8.38
N PHE A 69 -6.31 3.79 -8.03
CA PHE A 69 -7.62 3.49 -8.59
C PHE A 69 -8.57 4.70 -8.57
N ILE A 70 -9.63 4.61 -9.38
CA ILE A 70 -10.71 5.59 -9.44
C ILE A 70 -12.01 4.90 -9.03
N THR A 71 -12.75 5.49 -8.10
CA THR A 71 -14.07 5.01 -7.68
C THR A 71 -15.14 5.40 -8.70
N ALA A 72 -16.34 4.78 -8.60
CA ALA A 72 -17.47 5.11 -9.47
C ALA A 72 -17.94 6.57 -9.32
N ASP A 73 -17.74 7.17 -8.14
CA ASP A 73 -18.00 8.59 -7.85
C ASP A 73 -16.75 9.48 -8.07
N GLU A 74 -15.84 9.04 -8.92
CA GLU A 74 -14.67 9.78 -9.42
C GLU A 74 -13.63 10.19 -8.37
N LYS A 75 -13.58 9.52 -7.22
CA LYS A 75 -12.46 9.71 -6.28
C LYS A 75 -11.19 9.07 -6.85
N ARG A 76 -10.12 9.86 -6.91
CA ARG A 76 -8.77 9.41 -7.28
C ARG A 76 -8.03 9.02 -6.01
N VAL A 77 -7.86 7.73 -5.80
CA VAL A 77 -7.37 7.17 -4.54
C VAL A 77 -5.94 6.68 -4.66
N SER A 78 -5.03 7.27 -3.89
CA SER A 78 -3.68 6.73 -3.70
C SER A 78 -3.67 5.79 -2.49
N VAL A 79 -3.14 4.60 -2.67
CA VAL A 79 -3.13 3.55 -1.64
C VAL A 79 -1.74 3.39 -1.07
N LYS A 80 -1.65 3.36 0.25
CA LYS A 80 -0.42 3.01 0.99
C LYS A 80 -0.74 1.87 1.94
N THR A 81 0.03 0.80 1.84
CA THR A 81 -0.21 -0.43 2.59
C THR A 81 0.97 -0.74 3.50
N ARG A 82 0.66 -1.17 4.71
CA ARG A 82 1.64 -1.66 5.67
C ARG A 82 1.18 -3.00 6.24
N LYS A 83 2.14 -3.88 6.50
CA LYS A 83 1.91 -5.20 7.07
C LYS A 83 2.61 -5.33 8.42
N GLY A 84 1.97 -6.02 9.34
CA GLY A 84 2.53 -6.34 10.65
C GLY A 84 2.39 -5.24 11.69
N TRP A 85 2.98 -5.48 12.85
CA TRP A 85 2.78 -4.68 14.06
C TRP A 85 4.07 -4.02 14.56
N ASN A 86 5.11 -3.94 13.72
CA ASN A 86 6.35 -3.24 14.08
C ASN A 86 6.08 -1.75 14.36
N SER A 87 7.00 -1.08 15.04
CA SER A 87 6.84 0.33 15.48
C SER A 87 6.58 1.33 14.34
N GLY A 88 6.90 0.99 13.10
CA GLY A 88 6.74 1.84 11.92
C GLY A 88 5.47 1.59 11.10
N TRP A 89 4.62 0.64 11.48
CA TRP A 89 3.48 0.23 10.64
C TRP A 89 2.51 1.38 10.31
N ARG A 90 2.39 2.37 11.20
CA ARG A 90 1.51 3.54 11.02
C ARG A 90 2.04 4.58 10.03
N THR A 91 3.26 4.43 9.53
CA THR A 91 3.95 5.46 8.75
C THR A 91 4.28 5.00 7.36
N THR A 92 4.08 5.86 6.37
CA THR A 92 4.63 5.73 5.03
C THR A 92 5.45 6.96 4.67
N SER A 93 6.51 6.78 3.89
CA SER A 93 7.30 7.86 3.30
C SER A 93 7.22 7.89 1.77
N ALA A 94 6.31 7.11 1.19
CA ALA A 94 6.21 6.92 -0.24
C ALA A 94 5.12 7.83 -0.87
N ILE A 95 5.08 9.11 -0.48
CA ILE A 95 4.19 10.12 -1.08
C ILE A 95 5.06 11.08 -1.87
N PRO A 96 5.04 11.02 -3.22
CA PRO A 96 6.00 11.77 -4.04
C PRO A 96 5.74 13.26 -4.05
N LYS A 97 4.48 13.69 -4.08
CA LYS A 97 4.08 15.09 -4.00
C LYS A 97 2.76 15.25 -3.25
N VAL A 98 2.50 16.43 -2.73
CA VAL A 98 1.29 16.71 -1.93
C VAL A 98 0.44 17.84 -2.48
N GLU A 99 0.99 18.71 -3.31
CA GLU A 99 0.31 19.87 -3.92
C GLU A 99 0.52 19.91 -5.43
N GLY A 100 -0.36 20.62 -6.13
CA GLY A 100 -0.32 20.81 -7.57
C GLY A 100 -1.37 19.99 -8.30
N GLU A 101 -1.35 20.11 -9.63
CA GLU A 101 -2.19 19.30 -10.51
C GLU A 101 -1.81 17.82 -10.40
N ASP A 102 -2.71 16.94 -10.74
CA ASP A 102 -2.51 15.49 -10.72
C ASP A 102 -2.25 14.89 -9.32
N CYS A 103 -2.61 15.59 -8.25
CA CYS A 103 -2.66 14.97 -6.93
C CYS A 103 -3.90 14.08 -6.77
N PRO A 104 -3.83 13.03 -5.94
CA PRO A 104 -5.00 12.26 -5.56
C PRO A 104 -6.06 13.13 -4.88
N SER A 105 -7.31 12.70 -4.91
CA SER A 105 -8.37 13.30 -4.09
C SER A 105 -8.45 12.70 -2.68
N HIS A 106 -7.97 11.48 -2.53
CA HIS A 106 -7.97 10.73 -1.28
C HIS A 106 -6.69 9.92 -1.10
N LEU A 107 -6.27 9.79 0.15
CA LEU A 107 -5.27 8.82 0.59
C LEU A 107 -5.97 7.67 1.31
N MET A 108 -5.77 6.46 0.84
CA MET A 108 -6.17 5.25 1.55
C MET A 108 -4.95 4.63 2.23
N PHE A 109 -5.07 4.38 3.52
CA PHE A 109 -4.05 3.64 4.27
C PHE A 109 -4.61 2.27 4.67
N VAL A 110 -3.95 1.21 4.23
CA VAL A 110 -4.35 -0.17 4.48
C VAL A 110 -3.36 -0.81 5.44
N HIS A 111 -3.86 -1.33 6.55
CA HIS A 111 -3.09 -2.11 7.51
C HIS A 111 -3.45 -3.58 7.41
N LEU A 112 -2.47 -4.41 7.12
CA LEU A 112 -2.57 -5.87 7.11
C LEU A 112 -1.90 -6.44 8.36
N ASP A 113 -2.45 -7.52 8.91
CA ASP A 113 -1.77 -8.31 9.93
C ASP A 113 -0.62 -9.14 9.35
N ASP A 114 0.03 -9.94 10.18
CA ASP A 114 1.15 -10.79 9.76
C ASP A 114 0.75 -11.88 8.76
N ASP A 115 -0.53 -12.24 8.73
CA ASP A 115 -1.11 -13.24 7.82
C ASP A 115 -1.71 -12.63 6.54
N TYR A 116 -1.40 -11.35 6.23
CA TYR A 116 -1.92 -10.60 5.08
C TYR A 116 -3.44 -10.33 5.11
N THR A 117 -4.10 -10.52 6.25
CA THR A 117 -5.51 -10.19 6.44
C THR A 117 -5.66 -8.70 6.74
N VAL A 118 -6.73 -8.08 6.25
CA VAL A 118 -6.99 -6.66 6.52
C VAL A 118 -7.41 -6.47 7.97
N GLU A 119 -6.63 -5.69 8.72
CA GLU A 119 -6.97 -5.25 10.07
C GLU A 119 -7.81 -3.99 10.04
N ARG A 120 -7.40 -3.01 9.24
CA ARG A 120 -8.09 -1.73 9.16
C ARG A 120 -7.75 -0.97 7.88
N ILE A 121 -8.72 -0.22 7.39
CA ILE A 121 -8.54 0.71 6.27
C ILE A 121 -9.06 2.07 6.68
N TRP A 122 -8.25 3.11 6.42
CA TRP A 122 -8.61 4.50 6.55
C TRP A 122 -8.70 5.14 5.17
N LEU A 123 -9.64 6.05 4.99
CA LEU A 123 -9.78 6.87 3.79
C LEU A 123 -9.79 8.34 4.18
N TYR A 124 -8.76 9.06 3.81
CA TYR A 124 -8.57 10.47 4.14
C TYR A 124 -8.85 11.33 2.91
N PRO A 125 -9.74 12.32 2.98
CA PRO A 125 -9.76 13.37 1.98
C PRO A 125 -8.42 14.10 1.93
N TRP A 126 -7.81 14.19 0.75
CA TRP A 126 -6.50 14.81 0.58
C TRP A 126 -6.46 16.26 1.08
N LYS A 127 -7.54 17.00 0.82
CA LYS A 127 -7.70 18.38 1.30
C LYS A 127 -7.66 18.49 2.82
N ASP A 128 -8.21 17.51 3.55
CA ASP A 128 -8.17 17.49 5.01
C ASP A 128 -6.74 17.30 5.51
N LEU A 129 -5.97 16.43 4.86
CA LEU A 129 -4.57 16.20 5.19
C LEU A 129 -3.71 17.43 4.95
N LEU A 130 -3.92 18.14 3.85
CA LEU A 130 -3.24 19.41 3.57
C LEU A 130 -3.60 20.48 4.62
N ARG A 131 -4.90 20.68 4.87
CA ARG A 131 -5.40 21.67 5.81
C ARG A 131 -4.89 21.44 7.24
N SER A 132 -4.75 20.20 7.65
CA SER A 132 -4.25 19.82 8.97
C SER A 132 -2.75 19.56 9.03
N ASN A 133 -2.01 19.88 7.96
CA ASN A 133 -0.56 19.74 7.85
C ASN A 133 -0.04 18.34 8.23
N ARG A 134 -0.71 17.29 7.69
CA ARG A 134 -0.41 15.90 8.01
C ARG A 134 0.75 15.31 7.19
N PHE A 135 1.19 15.99 6.15
CA PHE A 135 2.33 15.58 5.33
C PHE A 135 3.63 16.23 5.83
N ALA A 136 4.57 15.44 6.28
CA ALA A 136 5.89 15.89 6.69
C ALA A 136 6.93 15.64 5.59
N LYS A 137 7.83 16.61 5.37
CA LYS A 137 8.92 16.45 4.40
C LYS A 137 9.85 15.30 4.79
N HIS A 138 10.17 14.44 3.83
CA HIS A 138 11.18 13.40 3.97
C HIS A 138 12.46 13.84 3.27
N MET A 139 13.40 14.32 4.07
CA MET A 139 14.70 14.79 3.59
C MET A 139 15.72 13.65 3.64
N VAL A 140 16.52 13.52 2.57
CA VAL A 140 17.64 12.59 2.50
C VAL A 140 18.86 13.36 2.05
N ARG A 141 19.90 13.40 2.87
CA ARG A 141 21.14 14.15 2.61
C ARG A 141 20.89 15.61 2.18
N GLY A 142 19.96 16.29 2.87
CA GLY A 142 19.60 17.70 2.60
C GLY A 142 18.65 17.90 1.40
N ASN A 143 18.25 16.86 0.70
CA ASN A 143 17.34 16.95 -0.45
C ASN A 143 15.94 16.42 -0.09
N LEU A 144 14.90 17.09 -0.57
CA LEU A 144 13.53 16.61 -0.47
C LEU A 144 13.37 15.40 -1.38
N ARG A 145 13.07 14.23 -0.78
CA ARG A 145 12.87 12.98 -1.52
C ARG A 145 11.40 12.64 -1.72
N SER A 146 10.60 12.87 -0.70
CA SER A 146 9.17 12.52 -0.66
C SER A 146 8.53 13.15 0.57
N TYR A 147 7.30 12.75 0.84
CA TYR A 147 6.60 13.16 2.06
C TYR A 147 6.23 11.94 2.90
N LYS A 148 6.20 12.13 4.21
CA LYS A 148 5.76 11.15 5.19
C LYS A 148 4.33 11.43 5.60
N PHE A 149 3.59 10.38 5.83
CA PHE A 149 2.26 10.39 6.43
C PHE A 149 2.21 9.36 7.55
N ARG A 150 1.48 9.67 8.62
CA ARG A 150 1.29 8.78 9.76
C ARG A 150 -0.18 8.72 10.16
N VAL A 151 -0.69 7.51 10.34
CA VAL A 151 -2.00 7.25 10.95
C VAL A 151 -1.92 7.55 12.46
N MET A 152 -2.86 8.32 12.97
CA MET A 152 -2.96 8.68 14.39
C MET A 152 -4.09 7.93 15.09
N GLU A 153 -4.01 7.80 16.41
CA GLU A 153 -5.07 7.16 17.21
C GLU A 153 -6.42 7.88 17.11
N GLY A 154 -6.39 9.20 16.95
CA GLY A 154 -7.58 10.03 16.76
C GLY A 154 -8.26 9.94 15.40
N ASP A 155 -7.69 9.19 14.44
CA ASP A 155 -8.18 9.10 13.06
C ASP A 155 -9.42 8.20 12.89
N ARG A 156 -10.17 7.94 13.95
CA ARG A 156 -11.33 7.04 13.94
C ARG A 156 -12.38 7.41 12.89
N ARG A 157 -12.59 8.71 12.66
CA ARG A 157 -13.57 9.21 11.68
C ARG A 157 -13.25 8.86 10.23
N TYR A 158 -12.01 8.51 9.94
CA TYR A 158 -11.55 8.14 8.61
C TYR A 158 -11.56 6.62 8.37
N ILE A 159 -11.92 5.81 9.37
CA ILE A 159 -11.98 4.36 9.24
C ILE A 159 -13.16 4.00 8.35
N VAL A 160 -12.88 3.30 7.24
CA VAL A 160 -13.89 2.77 6.32
C VAL A 160 -14.03 1.26 6.40
N TYR A 161 -13.06 0.59 7.03
CA TYR A 161 -13.11 -0.83 7.35
C TYR A 161 -12.32 -1.11 8.62
N ALA A 162 -12.85 -1.97 9.46
CA ALA A 162 -12.15 -2.55 10.60
C ALA A 162 -12.58 -4.02 10.75
N LYS A 163 -11.61 -4.89 10.99
CA LYS A 163 -11.86 -6.30 11.29
C LYS A 163 -12.64 -6.40 12.58
N ASP A 164 -13.73 -7.14 12.57
CA ASP A 164 -14.49 -7.46 13.79
C ASP A 164 -13.59 -8.26 14.74
N ARG A 165 -13.54 -7.86 16.00
CA ARG A 165 -12.79 -8.56 17.06
C ARG A 165 -13.67 -9.49 17.83
#